data_8c97f15e6eda4c901ce02cc258ffa616
#
_entry.id   8c97f15e6eda4c901ce02cc258ffa616
#
_cell.length_a   1.000
_cell.length_b   1.000
_cell.length_c   1.000
_cell.angle_alpha   90.00
_cell.angle_beta   90.00
_cell.angle_gamma   90.00
#
_symmetry.space_group_name_H-M   'P 1'
#
loop_
_entity.id
_entity.type
_entity.pdbx_description
1 polymer ?
#
loop_
_entity_poly.entity_id
_entity_poly.type
_entity_poly.pdbx_seq_one_letter_code
_entity_poly.pdbx_strand_id
1 'polypeptide(L)'
;MNIQTSLITKIEATTKAKAKASARERAAQAARLRDEAYRRFAVQFEERWGVKLRDIKYLTPTLTGGEWKKTSAVSEKYSQVVIRKGKLVEQIFRRGKYQHTAFIDQLTFVIDKKTCMNLFNEDYKLDSDIDYVQNLNLWLYEIFGFGVSHDRQKSANFYSSSYNLGDYETSYGVVCIGGGLNPQNESTICVEITATGLNAAEDGWEERLYNWSMLKEVVDFRYTRVDLARDYLSGEQSIENVMSMYREDGFTCSVQKPKLRLEGDDWYNDTQNGRTVYIGSRMSSKLFRAYEKGKQLGLKDSPWVRFELELRNRDLIIPKDVVIAAGDYMST
;
A
#
# COMPACT_ATOMS: atom_id res chain seq x y z
N MET A 1 -39.24 -21.31 -22.20
CA MET A 1 -38.12 -20.80 -21.35
C MET A 1 -36.84 -20.85 -22.19
N ASN A 2 -36.28 -19.71 -22.47
CA ASN A 2 -35.67 -19.28 -23.69
C ASN A 2 -34.28 -19.82 -24.02
N ILE A 3 -34.06 -20.31 -25.23
CA ILE A 3 -32.74 -20.65 -25.82
C ILE A 3 -31.76 -19.46 -25.74
N GLN A 4 -32.25 -18.22 -25.84
CA GLN A 4 -31.42 -17.02 -25.68
C GLN A 4 -30.81 -16.88 -24.27
N THR A 5 -31.54 -17.17 -23.20
CA THR A 5 -31.01 -17.09 -21.81
C THR A 5 -29.91 -18.13 -21.56
N SER A 6 -30.06 -19.33 -22.13
CA SER A 6 -29.02 -20.37 -22.04
C SER A 6 -27.75 -20.01 -22.81
N LEU A 7 -27.87 -19.31 -23.94
CA LEU A 7 -26.72 -18.87 -24.75
C LEU A 7 -25.93 -17.77 -24.04
N ILE A 8 -26.60 -16.78 -23.45
CA ILE A 8 -26.00 -15.68 -22.70
C ILE A 8 -25.26 -16.24 -21.52
N THR A 9 -25.88 -17.12 -20.74
CA THR A 9 -25.20 -17.75 -19.54
C THR A 9 -23.96 -18.56 -19.93
N LYS A 10 -23.97 -19.25 -21.09
CA LYS A 10 -22.79 -19.97 -21.60
C LYS A 10 -21.68 -19.01 -22.06
N ILE A 11 -22.02 -17.92 -22.72
CA ILE A 11 -21.05 -16.91 -23.16
C ILE A 11 -20.41 -16.25 -21.95
N GLU A 12 -21.20 -15.88 -20.92
CA GLU A 12 -20.69 -15.30 -19.67
C GLU A 12 -19.78 -16.27 -18.90
N ALA A 13 -20.16 -17.55 -18.81
CA ALA A 13 -19.33 -18.57 -18.17
C ALA A 13 -18.01 -18.79 -18.92
N THR A 14 -18.03 -18.80 -20.26
CA THR A 14 -16.83 -18.95 -21.09
C THR A 14 -15.92 -17.73 -20.99
N THR A 15 -16.51 -16.54 -20.95
CA THR A 15 -15.76 -15.27 -20.79
C THR A 15 -15.12 -15.20 -19.40
N LYS A 16 -15.85 -15.56 -18.33
CA LYS A 16 -15.30 -15.67 -16.97
C LYS A 16 -14.17 -16.70 -16.87
N ALA A 17 -14.30 -17.85 -17.50
CA ALA A 17 -13.27 -18.88 -17.52
C ALA A 17 -11.99 -18.41 -18.23
N LYS A 18 -12.12 -17.74 -19.39
CA LYS A 18 -10.98 -17.15 -20.11
C LYS A 18 -10.32 -16.00 -19.33
N ALA A 19 -11.10 -15.13 -18.68
CA ALA A 19 -10.58 -14.07 -17.83
C ALA A 19 -9.81 -14.63 -16.62
N LYS A 20 -10.32 -15.70 -16.00
CA LYS A 20 -9.67 -16.38 -14.88
C LYS A 20 -8.37 -17.09 -15.30
N ALA A 21 -8.31 -17.68 -16.50
CA ALA A 21 -7.09 -18.26 -17.06
C ALA A 21 -6.03 -17.19 -17.31
N SER A 22 -6.40 -16.07 -17.95
CA SER A 22 -5.52 -14.93 -18.20
C SER A 22 -5.01 -14.27 -16.91
N ALA A 23 -5.81 -14.21 -15.85
CA ALA A 23 -5.39 -13.70 -14.54
C ALA A 23 -4.36 -14.62 -13.88
N ARG A 24 -4.55 -15.95 -13.98
CA ARG A 24 -3.58 -16.94 -13.49
C ARG A 24 -2.26 -16.88 -14.25
N GLU A 25 -2.29 -16.72 -15.56
CA GLU A 25 -1.08 -16.57 -16.37
C GLU A 25 -0.31 -15.30 -16.00
N ARG A 26 -1.01 -14.16 -15.84
CA ARG A 26 -0.39 -12.90 -15.40
C ARG A 26 0.20 -13.02 -14.00
N ALA A 27 -0.50 -13.66 -13.06
CA ALA A 27 0.00 -13.90 -11.72
C ALA A 27 1.24 -14.81 -11.73
N ALA A 28 1.23 -15.87 -12.55
CA ALA A 28 2.39 -16.75 -12.73
C ALA A 28 3.58 -16.02 -13.38
N GLN A 29 3.32 -15.17 -14.34
CA GLN A 29 4.35 -14.33 -14.96
C GLN A 29 4.93 -13.33 -13.96
N ALA A 30 4.09 -12.65 -13.18
CA ALA A 30 4.53 -11.74 -12.12
C ALA A 30 5.35 -12.46 -11.04
N ALA A 31 4.96 -13.68 -10.66
CA ALA A 31 5.73 -14.52 -9.75
C ALA A 31 7.12 -14.86 -10.33
N ARG A 32 7.19 -15.27 -11.61
CA ARG A 32 8.47 -15.56 -12.27
C ARG A 32 9.37 -14.34 -12.34
N LEU A 33 8.84 -13.17 -12.67
CA LEU A 33 9.61 -11.92 -12.71
C LEU A 33 10.13 -11.53 -11.32
N ARG A 34 9.34 -11.75 -10.26
CA ARG A 34 9.79 -11.55 -8.86
C ARG A 34 10.93 -12.50 -8.50
N ASP A 35 10.79 -13.79 -8.82
CA ASP A 35 11.83 -14.79 -8.58
C ASP A 35 13.13 -14.47 -9.34
N GLU A 36 13.01 -13.97 -10.57
CA GLU A 36 14.17 -13.52 -11.34
C GLU A 36 14.82 -12.27 -10.75
N ALA A 37 14.03 -11.29 -10.32
CA ALA A 37 14.52 -10.08 -9.66
C ALA A 37 15.23 -10.44 -8.34
N TYR A 38 14.64 -11.32 -7.54
CA TYR A 38 15.24 -11.82 -6.31
C TYR A 38 16.56 -12.57 -6.57
N ARG A 39 16.60 -13.44 -7.58
CA ARG A 39 17.85 -14.15 -7.95
C ARG A 39 18.94 -13.21 -8.41
N ARG A 40 18.63 -12.21 -9.24
CA ARG A 40 19.60 -11.20 -9.67
C ARG A 40 20.13 -10.41 -8.48
N PHE A 41 19.24 -10.00 -7.60
CA PHE A 41 19.61 -9.32 -6.37
C PHE A 41 20.49 -10.21 -5.48
N ALA A 42 20.13 -11.50 -5.29
CA ALA A 42 20.93 -12.44 -4.52
C ALA A 42 22.35 -12.60 -5.08
N VAL A 43 22.48 -12.69 -6.40
CA VAL A 43 23.80 -12.76 -7.07
C VAL A 43 24.61 -11.49 -6.87
N GLN A 44 24.01 -10.32 -7.12
CA GLN A 44 24.67 -9.03 -6.92
C GLN A 44 25.08 -8.81 -5.45
N PHE A 45 24.25 -9.26 -4.52
CA PHE A 45 24.54 -9.22 -3.11
C PHE A 45 25.73 -10.12 -2.74
N GLU A 46 25.74 -11.37 -3.24
CA GLU A 46 26.81 -12.34 -3.03
C GLU A 46 28.13 -11.84 -3.64
N GLU A 47 28.07 -11.29 -4.85
CA GLU A 47 29.23 -10.70 -5.53
C GLU A 47 29.83 -9.50 -4.77
N ARG A 48 28.97 -8.66 -4.21
CA ARG A 48 29.38 -7.46 -3.48
C ARG A 48 29.89 -7.75 -2.07
N TRP A 49 29.25 -8.65 -1.36
CA TRP A 49 29.48 -8.88 0.06
C TRP A 49 30.21 -10.18 0.38
N GLY A 50 30.41 -11.04 -0.60
CA GLY A 50 31.04 -12.36 -0.42
C GLY A 50 30.24 -13.33 0.46
N VAL A 51 28.97 -13.02 0.77
CA VAL A 51 28.10 -13.80 1.66
C VAL A 51 26.84 -14.19 0.92
N LYS A 52 26.48 -15.48 1.00
CA LYS A 52 25.21 -15.94 0.41
C LYS A 52 24.04 -15.44 1.26
N LEU A 53 23.02 -14.92 0.59
CA LEU A 53 21.77 -14.47 1.24
C LEU A 53 21.23 -15.50 2.23
N ARG A 54 21.24 -16.80 1.87
CA ARG A 54 20.78 -17.91 2.72
C ARG A 54 21.63 -18.13 3.98
N ASP A 55 22.83 -17.61 4.03
CA ASP A 55 23.79 -17.80 5.13
C ASP A 55 23.77 -16.62 6.10
N ILE A 56 22.94 -15.60 5.83
CA ILE A 56 22.78 -14.44 6.70
C ILE A 56 21.91 -14.84 7.90
N LYS A 57 22.57 -14.99 9.03
CA LYS A 57 22.01 -15.50 10.29
C LYS A 57 20.77 -14.77 10.79
N TYR A 58 20.56 -13.53 10.39
CA TYR A 58 19.48 -12.65 10.84
C TYR A 58 18.26 -12.61 9.91
N LEU A 59 18.40 -13.03 8.65
CA LEU A 59 17.25 -13.19 7.77
C LEU A 59 16.47 -14.48 8.08
N THR A 60 17.18 -15.49 8.58
CA THR A 60 16.59 -16.80 8.79
C THR A 60 15.86 -17.00 10.11
N PRO A 61 16.30 -16.56 11.27
CA PRO A 61 15.62 -16.96 12.50
C PRO A 61 14.44 -16.08 12.89
N THR A 62 14.48 -14.81 12.57
CA THR A 62 13.35 -13.91 12.82
C THR A 62 12.28 -14.04 11.76
N LEU A 63 12.74 -14.36 10.56
CA LEU A 63 11.88 -14.45 9.39
C LEU A 63 11.53 -15.89 9.07
N THR A 64 12.31 -16.85 9.50
CA THR A 64 12.09 -18.28 9.21
C THR A 64 12.23 -19.22 10.41
N GLY A 65 12.83 -18.81 11.50
CA GLY A 65 13.01 -19.65 12.69
C GLY A 65 11.77 -19.82 13.56
N GLY A 66 10.85 -18.91 13.42
CA GLY A 66 9.47 -19.21 13.68
C GLY A 66 8.84 -19.36 12.30
N GLU A 67 8.26 -20.47 11.97
CA GLU A 67 7.17 -20.43 11.03
C GLU A 67 6.48 -19.09 11.25
N TRP A 68 6.47 -18.24 10.23
CA TRP A 68 5.46 -17.21 10.19
C TRP A 68 4.17 -18.00 10.37
N LYS A 69 3.72 -18.17 11.61
CA LYS A 69 2.42 -18.78 11.91
C LYS A 69 1.52 -18.14 10.92
N LYS A 70 0.84 -18.93 10.09
CA LYS A 70 -0.06 -18.42 9.04
C LYS A 70 -0.77 -17.22 9.62
N THR A 71 -0.19 -16.05 9.35
CA THR A 71 -0.62 -14.80 9.95
C THR A 71 -2.03 -14.63 9.46
N SER A 72 -2.96 -14.34 10.33
CA SER A 72 -4.33 -14.07 9.94
C SER A 72 -4.26 -12.80 9.11
N ALA A 73 -4.34 -12.92 7.79
CA ALA A 73 -4.23 -11.76 6.91
C ALA A 73 -5.30 -10.74 7.31
N VAL A 74 -4.88 -9.54 7.65
CA VAL A 74 -5.74 -8.41 8.03
C VAL A 74 -6.57 -7.95 6.84
N SER A 75 -5.98 -8.02 5.65
CA SER A 75 -6.63 -7.72 4.38
C SER A 75 -6.51 -8.89 3.40
N GLU A 76 -7.41 -8.94 2.44
CA GLU A 76 -7.38 -9.93 1.35
C GLU A 76 -7.51 -9.26 -0.01
N LYS A 77 -6.94 -9.90 -1.03
CA LYS A 77 -7.07 -9.48 -2.42
C LYS A 77 -8.39 -9.95 -3.01
N TYR A 78 -9.03 -9.09 -3.80
CA TYR A 78 -10.14 -9.46 -4.66
C TYR A 78 -9.98 -8.84 -6.04
N SER A 79 -10.59 -9.42 -7.04
CA SER A 79 -10.56 -8.87 -8.39
C SER A 79 -11.92 -8.23 -8.73
N GLN A 80 -11.85 -7.09 -9.42
CA GLN A 80 -13.01 -6.39 -9.93
C GLN A 80 -12.76 -6.00 -11.39
N VAL A 81 -13.76 -6.17 -12.24
CA VAL A 81 -13.71 -5.66 -13.62
C VAL A 81 -14.05 -4.18 -13.59
N VAL A 82 -13.18 -3.38 -14.15
CA VAL A 82 -13.28 -1.92 -14.22
C VAL A 82 -13.09 -1.43 -15.65
N ILE A 83 -13.47 -0.19 -15.95
CA ILE A 83 -13.29 0.40 -17.28
C ILE A 83 -12.10 1.36 -17.23
N ARG A 84 -11.03 1.04 -17.98
CA ARG A 84 -9.88 1.93 -18.15
C ARG A 84 -9.67 2.26 -19.62
N LYS A 85 -9.66 3.55 -19.94
CA LYS A 85 -9.51 4.04 -21.31
C LYS A 85 -10.49 3.34 -22.30
N GLY A 86 -11.75 3.16 -21.87
CA GLY A 86 -12.80 2.51 -22.64
C GLY A 86 -12.68 0.98 -22.78
N LYS A 87 -11.76 0.34 -22.05
CA LYS A 87 -11.56 -1.12 -22.06
C LYS A 87 -11.92 -1.73 -20.73
N LEU A 88 -12.55 -2.90 -20.76
CA LEU A 88 -12.76 -3.72 -19.56
C LEU A 88 -11.42 -4.33 -19.13
N VAL A 89 -11.02 -4.04 -17.90
CA VAL A 89 -9.77 -4.53 -17.32
C VAL A 89 -10.07 -5.14 -15.96
N GLU A 90 -9.58 -6.34 -15.71
CA GLU A 90 -9.60 -6.90 -14.38
C GLU A 90 -8.50 -6.24 -13.54
N GLN A 91 -8.87 -5.67 -12.42
CA GLN A 91 -7.96 -5.02 -11.49
C GLN A 91 -8.05 -5.67 -10.11
N ILE A 92 -6.90 -5.82 -9.46
CA ILE A 92 -6.80 -6.34 -8.09
C ILE A 92 -6.91 -5.17 -7.12
N PHE A 93 -7.72 -5.38 -6.09
CA PHE A 93 -7.93 -4.49 -4.96
C PHE A 93 -7.72 -5.26 -3.66
N ARG A 94 -7.64 -4.52 -2.55
CA ARG A 94 -7.70 -5.09 -1.19
C ARG A 94 -8.96 -4.64 -0.47
N ARG A 95 -9.38 -5.45 0.49
CA ARG A 95 -10.42 -5.13 1.47
C ARG A 95 -10.06 -5.76 2.81
N GLY A 96 -10.64 -5.27 3.89
CA GLY A 96 -10.52 -5.90 5.20
C GLY A 96 -11.06 -7.32 5.18
N LYS A 97 -10.39 -8.22 5.89
CA LYS A 97 -10.73 -9.64 5.96
C LYS A 97 -11.41 -9.98 7.29
N TYR A 98 -12.45 -10.83 7.25
CA TYR A 98 -13.24 -11.23 8.42
C TYR A 98 -13.81 -10.02 9.19
N GLN A 99 -13.38 -9.86 10.45
CA GLN A 99 -13.79 -8.77 11.33
C GLN A 99 -13.13 -7.42 11.01
N HIS A 100 -12.10 -7.41 10.18
CA HIS A 100 -11.45 -6.17 9.80
C HIS A 100 -12.31 -5.40 8.82
N THR A 101 -12.78 -4.24 9.23
CA THR A 101 -13.69 -3.40 8.43
C THR A 101 -12.96 -2.44 7.50
N ALA A 102 -11.66 -2.22 7.73
CA ALA A 102 -10.81 -1.36 6.93
C ALA A 102 -9.48 -2.05 6.59
N PHE A 103 -8.76 -1.47 5.64
CA PHE A 103 -7.45 -1.91 5.19
C PHE A 103 -6.55 -0.70 4.92
N ILE A 104 -5.25 -0.94 4.74
CA ILE A 104 -4.28 0.12 4.41
C ILE A 104 -4.25 0.28 2.89
N ASP A 105 -4.49 1.52 2.40
CA ASP A 105 -4.45 1.85 0.98
C ASP A 105 -3.11 2.47 0.56
N GLN A 106 -2.44 3.20 1.46
CA GLN A 106 -1.09 3.75 1.27
C GLN A 106 -0.39 3.86 2.61
N LEU A 107 0.93 3.72 2.61
CA LEU A 107 1.73 3.99 3.80
C LEU A 107 3.09 4.59 3.45
N THR A 108 3.60 5.40 4.39
CA THR A 108 4.97 5.92 4.37
C THR A 108 5.55 5.77 5.76
N PHE A 109 6.72 5.16 5.86
CA PHE A 109 7.46 5.06 7.11
C PHE A 109 8.91 5.52 6.97
N VAL A 110 9.50 5.87 8.08
CA VAL A 110 10.90 6.29 8.18
C VAL A 110 11.58 5.43 9.24
N ILE A 111 12.82 5.08 8.99
CA ILE A 111 13.73 4.37 9.89
C ILE A 111 15.08 5.10 9.96
N ASP A 112 15.83 4.90 11.04
CA ASP A 112 17.23 5.30 11.08
C ASP A 112 18.10 4.36 10.24
N LYS A 113 19.14 4.89 9.56
CA LYS A 113 20.13 4.09 8.80
C LYS A 113 20.79 3.00 9.64
N LYS A 114 20.86 3.18 10.97
CA LYS A 114 21.36 2.15 11.89
C LYS A 114 20.60 0.85 11.85
N THR A 115 19.32 0.87 11.45
CA THR A 115 18.54 -0.35 11.20
C THR A 115 19.25 -1.25 10.19
N CYS A 116 19.79 -0.68 9.13
CA CYS A 116 20.49 -1.44 8.11
C CYS A 116 21.85 -1.97 8.60
N MET A 117 22.55 -1.22 9.43
CA MET A 117 23.83 -1.65 10.01
C MET A 117 23.68 -2.83 10.96
N ASN A 118 22.57 -2.93 11.64
CA ASN A 118 22.29 -3.99 12.61
C ASN A 118 21.98 -5.36 11.97
N LEU A 119 21.74 -5.40 10.66
CA LEU A 119 21.45 -6.63 9.92
C LEU A 119 22.71 -7.43 9.58
N PHE A 120 23.87 -6.77 9.58
CA PHE A 120 25.18 -7.36 9.32
C PHE A 120 26.02 -7.33 10.59
N ASN A 121 27.00 -8.24 10.68
CA ASN A 121 28.01 -8.18 11.72
C ASN A 121 28.68 -6.80 11.71
N GLU A 122 29.13 -6.34 12.90
CA GLU A 122 29.80 -5.03 13.12
C GLU A 122 31.01 -4.76 12.19
N ASP A 123 31.52 -5.80 11.55
CA ASP A 123 32.66 -5.73 10.61
C ASP A 123 32.30 -5.19 9.22
N TYR A 124 30.98 -5.10 8.86
CA TYR A 124 30.56 -4.58 7.56
C TYR A 124 30.33 -3.08 7.62
N LYS A 125 31.17 -2.33 6.91
CA LYS A 125 30.95 -0.90 6.68
C LYS A 125 30.02 -0.69 5.50
N LEU A 126 28.94 0.03 5.73
CA LEU A 126 28.10 0.54 4.66
C LEU A 126 28.67 1.90 4.24
N ASP A 127 29.28 1.96 3.05
CA ASP A 127 30.06 3.12 2.62
C ASP A 127 29.25 4.08 1.72
N SER A 128 28.10 3.65 1.21
CA SER A 128 27.28 4.45 0.28
C SER A 128 25.79 4.27 0.51
N ASP A 129 24.99 5.22 0.04
CA ASP A 129 23.51 5.17 0.17
C ASP A 129 22.92 3.91 -0.48
N ILE A 130 23.52 3.43 -1.59
CA ILE A 130 23.06 2.20 -2.24
C ILE A 130 23.24 0.97 -1.35
N ASP A 131 24.25 0.95 -0.49
CA ASP A 131 24.51 -0.16 0.42
C ASP A 131 23.39 -0.27 1.47
N TYR A 132 22.98 0.87 2.01
CA TYR A 132 21.83 0.91 2.92
C TYR A 132 20.54 0.47 2.24
N VAL A 133 20.30 0.93 1.01
CA VAL A 133 19.11 0.55 0.25
C VAL A 133 19.09 -0.94 -0.08
N GLN A 134 20.23 -1.52 -0.47
CA GLN A 134 20.34 -2.96 -0.76
C GLN A 134 20.12 -3.82 0.49
N ASN A 135 20.61 -3.35 1.64
CA ASN A 135 20.39 -3.99 2.92
C ASN A 135 18.90 -3.98 3.30
N LEU A 136 18.26 -2.80 3.24
CA LEU A 136 16.83 -2.68 3.50
C LEU A 136 16.00 -3.51 2.53
N ASN A 137 16.46 -3.66 1.29
CA ASN A 137 15.75 -4.37 0.23
C ASN A 137 15.45 -5.84 0.61
N LEU A 138 16.29 -6.49 1.41
CA LEU A 138 16.03 -7.83 1.95
C LEU A 138 14.75 -7.85 2.76
N TRP A 139 14.60 -6.89 3.68
CA TRP A 139 13.41 -6.77 4.52
C TRP A 139 12.17 -6.44 3.71
N LEU A 140 12.29 -5.60 2.68
CA LEU A 140 11.16 -5.25 1.82
C LEU A 140 10.64 -6.48 1.07
N TYR A 141 11.53 -7.34 0.55
CA TYR A 141 11.11 -8.60 -0.07
C TYR A 141 10.41 -9.53 0.92
N GLU A 142 10.94 -9.67 2.13
CA GLU A 142 10.35 -10.53 3.15
C GLU A 142 8.99 -10.01 3.63
N ILE A 143 8.83 -8.70 3.74
CA ILE A 143 7.60 -8.10 4.23
C ILE A 143 6.53 -8.07 3.12
N PHE A 144 6.87 -7.58 1.94
CA PHE A 144 5.92 -7.24 0.88
C PHE A 144 5.93 -8.20 -0.31
N GLY A 145 6.96 -9.04 -0.46
CA GLY A 145 7.17 -9.89 -1.63
C GLY A 145 7.71 -9.17 -2.86
N PHE A 146 8.18 -7.93 -2.70
CA PHE A 146 8.86 -7.15 -3.73
C PHE A 146 9.87 -6.18 -3.09
N GLY A 147 10.77 -5.65 -3.91
CA GLY A 147 11.82 -4.76 -3.43
C GLY A 147 12.20 -3.69 -4.44
N VAL A 148 13.39 -3.16 -4.28
CA VAL A 148 13.97 -2.11 -5.14
C VAL A 148 14.34 -2.68 -6.50
N SER A 149 13.93 -2.00 -7.57
CA SER A 149 14.22 -2.40 -8.96
C SER A 149 15.34 -1.56 -9.59
N HIS A 150 15.36 -0.25 -9.37
CA HIS A 150 16.36 0.65 -9.97
C HIS A 150 16.41 2.01 -9.27
N ASP A 151 17.52 2.71 -9.47
CA ASP A 151 17.69 4.12 -9.13
C ASP A 151 16.84 4.98 -10.07
N ARG A 152 16.07 5.90 -9.51
CA ARG A 152 15.23 6.84 -10.27
C ARG A 152 16.00 8.06 -10.76
N GLN A 153 17.24 8.24 -10.31
CA GLN A 153 18.10 9.39 -10.61
C GLN A 153 17.43 10.75 -10.35
N LYS A 154 16.60 10.80 -9.30
CA LYS A 154 15.92 12.02 -8.87
C LYS A 154 15.65 12.02 -7.38
N SER A 155 15.53 13.22 -6.81
CA SER A 155 15.10 13.42 -5.43
C SER A 155 13.62 13.09 -5.23
N ALA A 156 13.24 12.69 -4.03
CA ALA A 156 11.85 12.53 -3.61
C ALA A 156 11.74 12.68 -2.08
N ASN A 157 10.56 13.10 -1.61
CA ASN A 157 10.25 13.20 -0.17
C ASN A 157 11.28 14.00 0.63
N PHE A 158 11.90 15.03 0.04
CA PHE A 158 12.98 15.85 0.61
C PHE A 158 14.31 15.13 0.82
N TYR A 159 14.51 13.95 0.21
CA TYR A 159 15.77 13.21 0.14
C TYR A 159 16.48 13.45 -1.19
N SER A 160 17.81 13.35 -1.19
CA SER A 160 18.62 13.58 -2.39
C SER A 160 18.48 12.47 -3.43
N SER A 161 18.30 11.24 -2.99
CA SER A 161 18.24 10.05 -3.84
C SER A 161 16.94 9.28 -3.64
N SER A 162 16.42 8.68 -4.71
CA SER A 162 15.25 7.81 -4.63
C SER A 162 15.36 6.61 -5.56
N TYR A 163 14.89 5.46 -5.07
CA TYR A 163 14.92 4.17 -5.75
C TYR A 163 13.49 3.66 -5.93
N ASN A 164 13.20 3.12 -7.11
CA ASN A 164 11.87 2.58 -7.40
C ASN A 164 11.65 1.24 -6.68
N LEU A 165 10.49 1.09 -6.04
CA LEU A 165 9.99 -0.20 -5.57
C LEU A 165 9.09 -0.82 -6.63
N GLY A 166 9.23 -2.12 -6.86
CA GLY A 166 8.43 -2.87 -7.81
C GLY A 166 9.25 -3.48 -8.94
N ASP A 167 8.74 -3.40 -10.15
CA ASP A 167 9.44 -3.82 -11.36
C ASP A 167 9.77 -2.62 -12.27
N TYR A 168 10.34 -2.87 -13.45
CA TYR A 168 10.68 -1.80 -14.39
C TYR A 168 9.46 -1.15 -15.05
N GLU A 169 8.34 -1.86 -15.12
CA GLU A 169 7.11 -1.40 -15.77
C GLU A 169 6.15 -0.73 -14.80
N THR A 170 6.13 -1.20 -13.53
CA THR A 170 5.15 -0.79 -12.52
C THR A 170 5.85 -0.35 -11.24
N SER A 171 5.62 0.91 -10.84
CA SER A 171 6.08 1.42 -9.57
C SER A 171 5.09 1.08 -8.46
N TYR A 172 5.58 0.41 -7.43
CA TYR A 172 4.84 0.09 -6.21
C TYR A 172 5.08 1.11 -5.10
N GLY A 173 6.13 1.92 -5.26
CA GLY A 173 6.52 2.92 -4.29
C GLY A 173 7.95 3.39 -4.51
N VAL A 174 8.53 4.00 -3.48
CA VAL A 174 9.89 4.52 -3.51
C VAL A 174 10.61 4.32 -2.18
N VAL A 175 11.92 4.08 -2.26
CA VAL A 175 12.86 4.21 -1.12
C VAL A 175 13.66 5.49 -1.34
N CYS A 176 13.71 6.36 -0.34
CA CYS A 176 14.39 7.65 -0.40
C CYS A 176 15.47 7.71 0.69
N ILE A 177 16.64 8.24 0.35
CA ILE A 177 17.82 8.31 1.21
C ILE A 177 18.69 9.53 0.88
N GLY A 178 19.54 9.95 1.82
CA GLY A 178 20.44 11.09 1.67
C GLY A 178 19.79 12.42 2.11
N GLY A 179 20.56 13.30 2.76
CA GLY A 179 20.10 14.51 3.42
C GLY A 179 19.34 15.50 2.53
N GLY A 180 19.72 15.62 1.27
CA GLY A 180 19.05 16.51 0.32
C GLY A 180 18.92 17.93 0.82
N LEU A 181 17.70 18.49 0.73
CA LEU A 181 17.38 19.84 1.24
C LEU A 181 17.15 19.87 2.75
N ASN A 182 17.02 18.72 3.41
CA ASN A 182 16.82 18.61 4.85
C ASN A 182 17.95 17.77 5.47
N PRO A 183 18.93 18.39 6.15
CA PRO A 183 20.03 17.68 6.78
C PRO A 183 19.59 16.62 7.81
N GLN A 184 18.41 16.76 8.42
CA GLN A 184 17.88 15.77 9.35
C GLN A 184 17.55 14.42 8.67
N ASN A 185 17.40 14.43 7.35
CA ASN A 185 17.16 13.22 6.56
C ASN A 185 18.44 12.40 6.32
N GLU A 186 19.62 12.96 6.62
CA GLU A 186 20.92 12.29 6.37
C GLU A 186 21.04 10.95 7.09
N SER A 187 20.52 10.86 8.31
CA SER A 187 20.57 9.63 9.12
C SER A 187 19.39 8.68 8.90
N THR A 188 18.46 9.01 8.00
CA THR A 188 17.20 8.27 7.86
C THR A 188 16.97 7.74 6.46
N ILE A 189 16.10 6.74 6.37
CA ILE A 189 15.57 6.17 5.12
C ILE A 189 14.06 6.28 5.17
N CYS A 190 13.46 6.80 4.10
CA CYS A 190 12.02 6.87 3.94
C CYS A 190 11.55 5.84 2.91
N VAL A 191 10.52 5.09 3.26
CA VAL A 191 9.86 4.13 2.38
C VAL A 191 8.41 4.53 2.20
N GLU A 192 8.02 4.81 0.96
CA GLU A 192 6.63 5.06 0.58
C GLU A 192 6.13 3.89 -0.26
N ILE A 193 4.98 3.31 0.11
CA ILE A 193 4.31 2.25 -0.63
C ILE A 193 2.92 2.74 -1.01
N THR A 194 2.68 2.77 -2.31
CA THR A 194 1.42 3.24 -2.90
C THR A 194 0.32 2.19 -2.82
N ALA A 195 -0.93 2.58 -3.09
CA ALA A 195 -2.05 1.65 -3.22
C ALA A 195 -1.76 0.51 -4.23
N THR A 196 -1.07 0.82 -5.34
CA THR A 196 -0.65 -0.19 -6.32
C THR A 196 0.32 -1.20 -5.69
N GLY A 197 1.27 -0.72 -4.89
CA GLY A 197 2.22 -1.57 -4.18
C GLY A 197 1.54 -2.44 -3.13
N LEU A 198 0.66 -1.88 -2.31
CA LEU A 198 -0.06 -2.65 -1.31
C LEU A 198 -1.00 -3.68 -1.93
N ASN A 199 -1.63 -3.37 -3.07
CA ASN A 199 -2.41 -4.36 -3.82
C ASN A 199 -1.52 -5.49 -4.39
N ALA A 200 -0.28 -5.21 -4.75
CA ALA A 200 0.69 -6.21 -5.20
C ALA A 200 1.30 -7.02 -4.05
N ALA A 201 1.41 -6.42 -2.85
CA ALA A 201 2.05 -7.04 -1.70
C ALA A 201 1.48 -8.43 -1.37
N GLU A 202 2.29 -9.33 -0.86
CA GLU A 202 1.86 -10.66 -0.43
C GLU A 202 0.92 -10.59 0.78
N ASP A 203 -0.03 -11.51 0.87
CA ASP A 203 -0.97 -11.55 1.99
C ASP A 203 -0.25 -11.76 3.31
N GLY A 204 -0.70 -11.05 4.36
CA GLY A 204 -0.07 -11.04 5.68
C GLY A 204 1.11 -10.07 5.82
N TRP A 205 1.34 -9.21 4.83
CA TRP A 205 2.38 -8.17 4.91
C TRP A 205 2.19 -7.23 6.11
N GLU A 206 0.94 -6.99 6.52
CA GLU A 206 0.60 -6.12 7.65
C GLU A 206 1.23 -6.62 8.95
N GLU A 207 1.05 -7.90 9.27
CA GLU A 207 1.63 -8.51 10.47
C GLU A 207 3.15 -8.61 10.35
N ARG A 208 3.69 -8.92 9.16
CA ARG A 208 5.14 -8.95 8.95
C ARG A 208 5.76 -7.59 9.19
N LEU A 209 5.16 -6.51 8.66
CA LEU A 209 5.63 -5.14 8.89
C LEU A 209 5.54 -4.75 10.36
N TYR A 210 4.41 -5.06 11.01
CA TYR A 210 4.24 -4.81 12.45
C TYR A 210 5.33 -5.52 13.26
N ASN A 211 5.50 -6.83 13.08
CA ASN A 211 6.48 -7.62 13.80
C ASN A 211 7.91 -7.13 13.54
N TRP A 212 8.25 -6.83 12.27
CA TRP A 212 9.54 -6.24 11.94
C TRP A 212 9.76 -4.90 12.65
N SER A 213 8.76 -4.03 12.66
CA SER A 213 8.86 -2.72 13.31
C SER A 213 9.08 -2.79 14.82
N MET A 214 8.76 -3.94 15.44
CA MET A 214 8.91 -4.19 16.87
C MET A 214 10.27 -4.80 17.25
N LEU A 215 11.08 -5.19 16.27
CA LEU A 215 12.42 -5.70 16.53
C LEU A 215 13.30 -4.59 17.13
N LYS A 216 14.16 -4.96 18.08
CA LYS A 216 15.11 -4.02 18.71
C LYS A 216 16.17 -3.48 17.75
N GLU A 217 16.42 -4.23 16.68
CA GLU A 217 17.35 -3.87 15.59
C GLU A 217 16.77 -2.77 14.68
N VAL A 218 15.45 -2.58 14.70
CA VAL A 218 14.77 -1.55 13.89
C VAL A 218 14.73 -0.26 14.70
N VAL A 219 15.61 0.67 14.33
CA VAL A 219 15.82 1.92 15.05
C VAL A 219 14.93 3.01 14.48
N ASP A 220 14.26 3.75 15.38
CA ASP A 220 13.44 4.93 15.08
C ASP A 220 12.38 4.71 14.01
N PHE A 221 11.80 3.51 13.97
CA PHE A 221 10.66 3.25 13.09
C PHE A 221 9.47 4.12 13.45
N ARG A 222 8.98 4.88 12.47
CA ARG A 222 7.77 5.68 12.60
C ARG A 222 7.02 5.77 11.28
N TYR A 223 5.72 5.66 11.32
CA TYR A 223 4.88 6.05 10.19
C TYR A 223 4.83 7.57 10.08
N THR A 224 5.01 8.09 8.87
CA THR A 224 4.81 9.51 8.55
C THR A 224 3.48 9.76 7.87
N ARG A 225 2.94 8.73 7.19
CA ARG A 225 1.60 8.73 6.61
C ARG A 225 1.06 7.30 6.56
N VAL A 226 -0.23 7.18 6.87
CA VAL A 226 -1.00 5.95 6.68
C VAL A 226 -2.39 6.33 6.17
N ASP A 227 -2.81 5.78 5.05
CA ASP A 227 -4.15 5.95 4.50
C ASP A 227 -4.95 4.67 4.79
N LEU A 228 -5.94 4.79 5.65
CA LEU A 228 -6.90 3.73 5.94
C LEU A 228 -8.05 3.82 4.94
N ALA A 229 -8.53 2.70 4.44
CA ALA A 229 -9.63 2.68 3.50
C ALA A 229 -10.70 1.66 3.88
N ARG A 230 -11.97 2.01 3.61
CA ARG A 230 -13.12 1.12 3.72
C ARG A 230 -14.00 1.26 2.49
N ASP A 231 -14.30 0.13 1.88
CA ASP A 231 -15.18 0.05 0.71
C ASP A 231 -16.61 -0.33 1.11
N TYR A 232 -17.57 0.40 0.56
CA TYR A 232 -18.99 0.13 0.63
C TYR A 232 -19.46 -0.19 -0.80
N LEU A 233 -19.62 -1.48 -1.08
CA LEU A 233 -19.79 -1.97 -2.44
C LEU A 233 -21.25 -2.00 -2.90
N SER A 234 -22.18 -2.11 -1.97
CA SER A 234 -23.59 -2.38 -2.25
C SER A 234 -24.54 -1.20 -1.88
N GLY A 235 -23.95 0.00 -1.69
CA GLY A 235 -24.74 1.20 -1.38
C GLY A 235 -25.06 1.39 0.10
N GLU A 236 -24.32 0.72 0.98
CA GLU A 236 -24.49 0.87 2.45
C GLU A 236 -24.16 2.28 2.92
N GLN A 237 -23.34 2.99 2.14
CA GLN A 237 -23.00 4.40 2.35
C GLN A 237 -23.09 5.17 1.04
N SER A 238 -23.39 6.46 1.15
CA SER A 238 -23.44 7.38 0.02
C SER A 238 -22.76 8.71 0.35
N ILE A 239 -22.49 9.50 -0.68
CA ILE A 239 -21.96 10.87 -0.50
C ILE A 239 -22.98 11.75 0.23
N GLU A 240 -24.27 11.54 0.01
CA GLU A 240 -25.37 12.22 0.70
C GLU A 240 -25.34 11.96 2.19
N ASN A 241 -25.11 10.71 2.61
CA ASN A 241 -24.97 10.34 4.02
C ASN A 241 -23.81 11.07 4.68
N VAL A 242 -22.64 11.11 4.01
CA VAL A 242 -21.47 11.85 4.50
C VAL A 242 -21.78 13.33 4.66
N MET A 243 -22.48 13.94 3.69
CA MET A 243 -22.86 15.34 3.75
C MET A 243 -23.88 15.62 4.87
N SER A 244 -24.80 14.68 5.14
CA SER A 244 -25.72 14.78 6.30
C SER A 244 -24.96 14.75 7.62
N MET A 245 -24.11 13.73 7.80
CA MET A 245 -23.24 13.61 8.98
C MET A 245 -22.39 14.89 9.20
N TYR A 246 -21.85 15.47 8.13
CA TYR A 246 -21.09 16.71 8.24
C TYR A 246 -21.97 17.88 8.72
N ARG A 247 -23.20 18.03 8.21
CA ARG A 247 -24.13 19.07 8.64
C ARG A 247 -24.54 18.93 10.10
N GLU A 248 -24.66 17.70 10.57
CA GLU A 248 -25.04 17.31 11.93
C GLU A 248 -23.85 17.27 12.91
N ASP A 249 -22.71 17.88 12.52
CA ASP A 249 -21.49 17.97 13.32
C ASP A 249 -20.82 16.62 13.65
N GLY A 250 -21.16 15.55 12.93
CA GLY A 250 -20.64 14.19 13.14
C GLY A 250 -19.13 14.03 12.97
N PHE A 251 -18.45 15.01 12.36
CA PHE A 251 -16.98 15.06 12.21
C PHE A 251 -16.32 16.07 13.14
N THR A 252 -17.06 16.66 14.07
CA THR A 252 -16.52 17.70 14.95
C THR A 252 -15.98 17.08 16.24
N CYS A 253 -14.65 16.91 16.32
CA CYS A 253 -13.97 16.35 17.50
C CYS A 253 -13.49 17.42 18.48
N SER A 254 -13.66 18.71 18.15
CA SER A 254 -13.25 19.87 18.95
C SER A 254 -14.26 21.00 18.76
N VAL A 255 -13.98 22.18 19.33
CA VAL A 255 -14.84 23.36 19.20
C VAL A 255 -15.01 23.82 17.75
N GLN A 256 -14.01 23.54 16.89
CA GLN A 256 -14.02 24.02 15.51
C GLN A 256 -14.43 22.91 14.54
N LYS A 257 -15.47 23.16 13.75
CA LYS A 257 -15.89 22.28 12.65
C LYS A 257 -14.77 22.16 11.60
N PRO A 258 -14.41 20.93 11.15
CA PRO A 258 -13.38 20.76 10.16
C PRO A 258 -13.78 21.38 8.80
N LYS A 259 -12.78 21.80 8.01
CA LYS A 259 -13.03 22.37 6.68
C LYS A 259 -13.64 21.34 5.74
N LEU A 260 -14.62 21.75 4.96
CA LEU A 260 -15.24 20.98 3.89
C LEU A 260 -14.68 21.44 2.54
N ARG A 261 -14.36 20.48 1.67
CA ARG A 261 -14.04 20.73 0.26
C ARG A 261 -14.71 19.68 -0.60
N LEU A 262 -15.33 20.12 -1.68
CA LEU A 262 -16.03 19.27 -2.64
C LEU A 262 -15.26 19.30 -3.96
N GLU A 263 -15.07 18.14 -4.56
CA GLU A 263 -14.43 17.96 -5.87
C GLU A 263 -15.25 17.03 -6.75
N GLY A 264 -15.18 17.25 -8.06
CA GLY A 264 -15.90 16.50 -9.08
C GLY A 264 -17.05 17.30 -9.71
N ASP A 265 -17.26 17.08 -11.01
CA ASP A 265 -18.26 17.81 -11.79
C ASP A 265 -19.69 17.42 -11.42
N ASP A 266 -19.90 16.21 -10.93
CA ASP A 266 -21.23 15.66 -10.57
C ASP A 266 -21.93 16.39 -9.41
N TRP A 267 -21.28 17.40 -8.82
CA TRP A 267 -21.92 18.28 -7.87
C TRP A 267 -22.92 19.25 -8.53
N TYR A 268 -22.70 19.56 -9.81
CA TYR A 268 -23.47 20.54 -10.55
C TYR A 268 -24.02 20.00 -11.86
N ASN A 269 -23.36 19.00 -12.43
CA ASN A 269 -23.70 18.40 -13.71
C ASN A 269 -23.66 16.89 -13.59
N ASP A 270 -24.59 16.19 -14.20
CA ASP A 270 -24.58 14.72 -14.25
C ASP A 270 -23.59 14.24 -15.33
N THR A 271 -22.29 14.34 -15.02
CA THR A 271 -21.20 13.85 -15.89
C THR A 271 -20.88 12.38 -15.66
N GLN A 272 -21.37 11.82 -14.57
CA GLN A 272 -21.10 10.46 -14.11
C GLN A 272 -19.60 10.15 -13.89
N ASN A 273 -18.80 11.19 -13.60
CA ASN A 273 -17.38 11.08 -13.26
C ASN A 273 -17.15 10.87 -11.76
N GLY A 274 -18.19 11.09 -10.96
CA GLY A 274 -18.20 10.91 -9.53
C GLY A 274 -17.88 12.16 -8.73
N ARG A 275 -18.28 12.12 -7.46
CA ARG A 275 -18.11 13.19 -6.47
C ARG A 275 -17.12 12.76 -5.41
N THR A 276 -16.38 13.74 -4.89
CA THR A 276 -15.47 13.56 -3.76
C THR A 276 -15.72 14.62 -2.70
N VAL A 277 -15.80 14.18 -1.45
CA VAL A 277 -15.88 15.02 -0.25
C VAL A 277 -14.59 14.89 0.51
N TYR A 278 -13.99 16.02 0.87
CA TYR A 278 -12.87 16.09 1.81
C TYR A 278 -13.30 16.82 3.07
N ILE A 279 -13.02 16.24 4.23
CA ILE A 279 -13.29 16.81 5.54
C ILE A 279 -11.98 16.89 6.32
N GLY A 280 -11.59 18.10 6.70
CA GLY A 280 -10.30 18.41 7.29
C GLY A 280 -9.37 19.16 6.34
N SER A 281 -8.08 19.15 6.65
CA SER A 281 -7.05 19.88 5.88
C SER A 281 -5.85 18.96 5.61
N ARG A 282 -5.24 19.12 4.42
CA ARG A 282 -3.95 18.48 4.13
C ARG A 282 -2.83 18.92 5.07
N MET A 283 -3.03 20.04 5.77
CA MET A 283 -2.09 20.57 6.78
C MET A 283 -2.35 20.00 8.19
N SER A 284 -3.45 19.27 8.42
CA SER A 284 -3.74 18.62 9.69
C SER A 284 -3.21 17.19 9.75
N SER A 285 -3.22 16.61 10.95
CA SER A 285 -2.81 15.21 11.18
C SER A 285 -3.83 14.21 10.66
N LYS A 286 -5.07 14.63 10.41
CA LYS A 286 -6.17 13.79 9.90
C LYS A 286 -6.86 14.51 8.73
N LEU A 287 -7.10 13.74 7.66
CA LEU A 287 -7.91 14.17 6.52
C LEU A 287 -8.82 13.01 6.13
N PHE A 288 -10.12 13.21 6.25
CA PHE A 288 -11.11 12.25 5.75
C PHE A 288 -11.48 12.57 4.30
N ARG A 289 -11.68 11.52 3.51
CA ARG A 289 -12.10 11.59 2.12
C ARG A 289 -13.16 10.52 1.86
N ALA A 290 -14.25 10.91 1.23
CA ALA A 290 -15.28 10.00 0.73
C ALA A 290 -15.52 10.25 -0.75
N TYR A 291 -15.60 9.21 -1.57
CA TYR A 291 -15.81 9.37 -3.01
C TYR A 291 -16.48 8.17 -3.66
N GLU A 292 -17.16 8.43 -4.79
CA GLU A 292 -17.85 7.44 -5.61
C GLU A 292 -16.81 6.62 -6.41
N LYS A 293 -16.26 5.59 -5.74
CA LYS A 293 -15.15 4.76 -6.27
C LYS A 293 -15.54 4.03 -7.56
N GLY A 294 -16.76 3.56 -7.65
CA GLY A 294 -17.25 2.88 -8.85
C GLY A 294 -17.19 3.79 -10.07
N LYS A 295 -17.70 5.01 -9.96
CA LYS A 295 -17.66 6.01 -11.04
C LYS A 295 -16.21 6.38 -11.41
N GLN A 296 -15.32 6.56 -10.42
CA GLN A 296 -13.89 6.79 -10.68
C GLN A 296 -13.26 5.67 -11.52
N LEU A 297 -13.75 4.44 -11.39
CA LEU A 297 -13.30 3.27 -12.14
C LEU A 297 -14.07 3.05 -13.45
N GLY A 298 -14.91 4.00 -13.87
CA GLY A 298 -15.70 3.95 -15.08
C GLY A 298 -17.00 3.13 -14.98
N LEU A 299 -17.35 2.67 -13.77
CA LEU A 299 -18.57 1.92 -13.51
C LEU A 299 -19.68 2.91 -13.09
N LYS A 300 -20.34 3.49 -14.07
CA LYS A 300 -21.27 4.62 -13.90
C LYS A 300 -22.43 4.34 -12.94
N ASP A 301 -23.01 3.15 -13.01
CA ASP A 301 -24.15 2.73 -12.18
C ASP A 301 -23.74 2.03 -10.87
N SER A 302 -22.44 2.00 -10.57
CA SER A 302 -21.96 1.31 -9.39
C SER A 302 -22.23 2.13 -8.12
N PRO A 303 -22.85 1.54 -7.08
CA PRO A 303 -23.06 2.20 -5.82
C PRO A 303 -21.79 2.23 -4.93
N TRP A 304 -20.67 1.77 -5.44
CA TRP A 304 -19.44 1.66 -4.70
C TRP A 304 -18.89 3.03 -4.26
N VAL A 305 -18.92 3.25 -2.94
CA VAL A 305 -18.31 4.40 -2.28
C VAL A 305 -17.13 3.93 -1.44
N ARG A 306 -16.02 4.68 -1.46
CA ARG A 306 -14.87 4.46 -0.59
C ARG A 306 -14.72 5.61 0.39
N PHE A 307 -14.52 5.25 1.65
CA PHE A 307 -14.06 6.16 2.69
C PHE A 307 -12.56 5.96 2.89
N GLU A 308 -11.84 7.04 3.04
CA GLU A 308 -10.41 7.02 3.37
C GLU A 308 -10.12 8.00 4.50
N LEU A 309 -9.30 7.57 5.44
CA LEU A 309 -8.76 8.38 6.51
C LEU A 309 -7.25 8.44 6.37
N GLU A 310 -6.74 9.59 5.96
CA GLU A 310 -5.31 9.86 5.89
C GLU A 310 -4.83 10.34 7.25
N LEU A 311 -3.91 9.58 7.86
CA LEU A 311 -3.21 9.93 9.08
C LEU A 311 -1.80 10.43 8.72
N ARG A 312 -1.39 11.54 9.34
CA ARG A 312 -0.05 12.15 9.17
C ARG A 312 0.60 12.39 10.51
N ASN A 313 1.87 12.06 10.59
CA ASN A 313 2.71 12.33 11.75
C ASN A 313 3.14 13.81 11.79
N ARG A 314 2.21 14.70 12.10
CA ARG A 314 2.48 16.13 12.34
C ARG A 314 2.38 16.44 13.83
N ASP A 315 1.17 16.39 14.37
CA ASP A 315 0.84 16.57 15.78
C ASP A 315 0.30 15.26 16.39
N LEU A 316 0.46 14.14 15.69
CA LEU A 316 -0.02 12.82 16.04
C LEU A 316 1.09 11.79 15.85
N ILE A 317 1.34 10.98 16.87
CA ILE A 317 2.14 9.76 16.69
C ILE A 317 1.22 8.69 16.16
N ILE A 318 1.51 8.19 14.95
CA ILE A 318 0.77 7.07 14.36
C ILE A 318 1.27 5.78 15.02
N PRO A 319 0.43 5.04 15.75
CA PRO A 319 0.84 3.80 16.42
C PRO A 319 1.30 2.73 15.45
N LYS A 320 2.24 1.89 15.87
CA LYS A 320 2.80 0.83 15.01
C LYS A 320 1.79 -0.24 14.63
N ASP A 321 0.82 -0.49 15.51
CA ASP A 321 -0.25 -1.48 15.32
C ASP A 321 -1.37 -1.02 14.36
N VAL A 322 -1.32 0.22 13.86
CA VAL A 322 -2.32 0.74 12.90
C VAL A 322 -2.50 -0.18 11.69
N VAL A 323 -1.43 -0.85 11.24
CA VAL A 323 -1.48 -1.74 10.07
C VAL A 323 -2.22 -3.05 10.33
N ILE A 324 -2.26 -3.51 11.58
CA ILE A 324 -2.98 -4.73 11.98
C ILE A 324 -4.35 -4.46 12.60
N ALA A 325 -4.64 -3.20 12.95
CA ALA A 325 -5.89 -2.76 13.59
C ALA A 325 -6.58 -1.62 12.82
N ALA A 326 -6.44 -1.58 11.49
CA ALA A 326 -6.93 -0.50 10.63
C ALA A 326 -8.41 -0.15 10.87
N GLY A 327 -9.26 -1.16 11.14
CA GLY A 327 -10.68 -0.99 11.42
C GLY A 327 -10.96 -0.18 12.68
N ASP A 328 -10.18 -0.38 13.73
CA ASP A 328 -10.34 0.32 15.01
C ASP A 328 -10.01 1.81 14.85
N TYR A 329 -8.92 2.10 14.12
CA TYR A 329 -8.51 3.48 13.85
C TYR A 329 -9.40 4.21 12.85
N MET A 330 -10.16 3.48 12.02
CA MET A 330 -11.10 4.06 11.06
C MET A 330 -12.45 4.38 11.70
N SER A 331 -12.79 3.75 12.83
CA SER A 331 -14.07 3.92 13.53
C SER A 331 -14.03 5.02 14.61
N THR A 332 -12.86 5.56 14.91
CA THR A 332 -12.62 6.66 15.85
C THR A 332 -12.49 8.01 15.13
#